data_d2fa80b65f279b1905a3d52b9511a653
#
_entry.id   d2fa80b65f279b1905a3d52b9511a653
#
_cell.length_a   1.000
_cell.length_b   1.000
_cell.length_c   1.000
_cell.angle_alpha   90.00
_cell.angle_beta   90.00
_cell.angle_gamma   90.00
#
_symmetry.space_group_name_H-M   'P 1'
#
loop_
_entity.id
_entity.type
_entity.pdbx_description
1 polymer ?
#
loop_
_entity_poly.entity_id
_entity_poly.type
_entity_poly.pdbx_seq_one_letter_code
_entity_poly.pdbx_strand_id
1 'polypeptide(L)'
;MRDLSLFPASVAQGLEAVFTDIDDTITTDGRIPAQAFSAIWRAHEAGLSVVLVTGRPAGWCDHLARMWPVAGVVGENGALAFAMKGGRLERIYSPRPDGAAERLEVIRQEVLQGV
;
A
#
# COMPACT_ATOMS: atom_id res chain seq x y z
N MET A 1 24.48 -3.67 0.83
CA MET A 1 23.40 -3.51 -0.18
C MET A 1 24.08 -3.33 -1.53
N ARG A 2 23.65 -4.01 -2.58
CA ARG A 2 24.21 -3.85 -3.93
C ARG A 2 23.55 -2.65 -4.60
N ASP A 3 24.30 -1.92 -5.43
CA ASP A 3 23.77 -0.80 -6.21
C ASP A 3 22.71 -1.31 -7.21
N LEU A 4 21.58 -0.61 -7.30
CA LEU A 4 20.49 -0.96 -8.20
C LEU A 4 20.90 -0.86 -9.70
N SER A 5 21.89 -0.02 -10.01
CA SER A 5 22.47 0.07 -11.36
C SER A 5 23.10 -1.24 -11.84
N LEU A 6 23.46 -2.13 -10.91
CA LEU A 6 23.98 -3.47 -11.19
C LEU A 6 22.90 -4.52 -11.39
N PHE A 7 21.62 -4.14 -11.33
CA PHE A 7 20.50 -5.07 -11.51
C PHE A 7 20.43 -5.52 -12.99
N PRO A 8 20.47 -6.83 -13.27
CA PRO A 8 20.52 -7.30 -14.66
C PRO A 8 19.27 -6.88 -15.44
N ALA A 9 19.45 -6.29 -16.60
CA ALA A 9 18.36 -5.88 -17.49
C ALA A 9 17.43 -7.04 -17.87
N SER A 10 17.99 -8.25 -18.05
CA SER A 10 17.20 -9.45 -18.35
C SER A 10 16.26 -9.85 -17.22
N VAL A 11 16.64 -9.60 -15.95
CA VAL A 11 15.77 -9.82 -14.80
C VAL A 11 14.75 -8.71 -14.69
N ALA A 12 15.15 -7.45 -14.92
CA ALA A 12 14.25 -6.31 -14.89
C ALA A 12 13.10 -6.44 -15.91
N GLN A 13 13.39 -6.97 -17.11
CA GLN A 13 12.39 -7.21 -18.15
C GLN A 13 11.36 -8.28 -17.80
N GLY A 14 11.68 -9.18 -16.86
CA GLY A 14 10.77 -10.20 -16.36
C GLY A 14 9.91 -9.77 -15.18
N LEU A 15 10.07 -8.54 -14.67
CA LEU A 15 9.26 -8.06 -13.55
C LEU A 15 7.84 -7.72 -14.01
N GLU A 16 6.86 -8.19 -13.25
CA GLU A 16 5.43 -7.94 -13.49
C GLU A 16 4.85 -6.94 -12.50
N ALA A 17 5.44 -6.85 -11.31
CA ALA A 17 4.95 -5.99 -10.24
C ALA A 17 6.06 -5.38 -9.40
N VAL A 18 5.75 -4.23 -8.82
CA VAL A 18 6.56 -3.55 -7.81
C VAL A 18 5.71 -3.29 -6.58
N PHE A 19 6.14 -3.78 -5.43
CA PHE A 19 5.55 -3.46 -4.14
C PHE A 19 6.39 -2.40 -3.45
N THR A 20 5.77 -1.33 -2.99
CA THR A 20 6.48 -0.24 -2.32
C THR A 20 5.69 0.26 -1.11
N ASP A 21 6.42 0.58 -0.04
CA ASP A 21 5.89 1.34 1.06
C ASP A 21 5.71 2.81 0.67
N ILE A 22 4.98 3.57 1.45
CA ILE A 22 4.69 4.99 1.19
C ILE A 22 5.59 5.87 2.05
N ASP A 23 5.42 5.81 3.37
CA ASP A 23 6.03 6.75 4.31
C ASP A 23 7.54 6.52 4.40
N ASP A 24 8.31 7.59 4.15
CA ASP A 24 9.79 7.57 4.12
C ASP A 24 10.42 6.59 3.10
N THR A 25 9.60 6.10 2.15
CA THR A 25 10.06 5.28 1.02
C THR A 25 9.84 6.01 -0.30
N ILE A 26 8.60 6.29 -0.68
CA ILE A 26 8.28 7.15 -1.84
C ILE A 26 7.94 8.58 -1.44
N THR A 27 7.80 8.84 -0.15
CA THR A 27 7.62 10.18 0.42
C THR A 27 8.87 10.62 1.17
N THR A 28 9.03 11.94 1.30
CA THR A 28 10.03 12.61 2.13
C THR A 28 9.31 13.68 2.94
N ASP A 29 9.52 13.69 4.25
CA ASP A 29 8.85 14.62 5.17
C ASP A 29 7.30 14.63 4.99
N GLY A 30 6.72 13.44 4.82
CA GLY A 30 5.28 13.25 4.65
C GLY A 30 4.71 13.68 3.30
N ARG A 31 5.55 14.05 2.33
CA ARG A 31 5.15 14.50 0.99
C ARG A 31 5.77 13.66 -0.09
N ILE A 32 5.01 13.43 -1.17
CA ILE A 32 5.55 12.75 -2.34
C ILE A 32 6.29 13.76 -3.24
N PRO A 33 7.60 13.56 -3.51
CA PRO A 33 8.32 14.37 -4.48
C PRO A 33 7.81 14.10 -5.90
N ALA A 34 7.86 15.10 -6.78
CA ALA A 34 7.45 14.97 -8.17
C ALA A 34 8.14 13.82 -8.90
N GLN A 35 9.42 13.60 -8.60
CA GLN A 35 10.21 12.51 -9.18
C GLN A 35 9.66 11.12 -8.82
N ALA A 36 9.27 10.91 -7.55
CA ALA A 36 8.71 9.65 -7.10
C ALA A 36 7.34 9.39 -7.75
N PHE A 37 6.48 10.40 -7.80
CA PHE A 37 5.18 10.27 -8.46
C PHE A 37 5.31 10.00 -9.96
N SER A 38 6.24 10.69 -10.64
CA SER A 38 6.55 10.44 -12.05
C SER A 38 7.11 9.03 -12.29
N ALA A 39 7.87 8.49 -11.34
CA ALA A 39 8.37 7.12 -11.43
C ALA A 39 7.23 6.08 -11.35
N ILE A 40 6.24 6.30 -10.50
CA ILE A 40 5.03 5.46 -10.42
C ILE A 40 4.27 5.48 -11.76
N TRP A 41 4.09 6.67 -12.36
CA TRP A 41 3.47 6.80 -13.68
C TRP A 41 4.24 6.05 -14.76
N ARG A 42 5.56 6.21 -14.82
CA ARG A 42 6.41 5.51 -15.81
C ARG A 42 6.35 3.98 -15.64
N ALA A 43 6.32 3.50 -14.39
CA ALA A 43 6.17 2.08 -14.12
C ALA A 43 4.82 1.55 -14.63
N HIS A 44 3.75 2.28 -14.35
CA HIS A 44 2.41 1.96 -14.84
C HIS A 44 2.34 1.94 -16.38
N GLU A 45 2.86 2.97 -17.05
CA GLU A 45 2.91 3.08 -18.51
C GLU A 45 3.78 1.98 -19.16
N ALA A 46 4.80 1.52 -18.44
CA ALA A 46 5.62 0.37 -18.85
C ALA A 46 4.94 -1.00 -18.65
N GLY A 47 3.71 -1.02 -18.11
CA GLY A 47 2.95 -2.24 -17.88
C GLY A 47 3.25 -2.94 -16.55
N LEU A 48 4.00 -2.30 -15.64
CA LEU A 48 4.24 -2.83 -14.30
C LEU A 48 3.04 -2.59 -13.38
N SER A 49 2.65 -3.60 -12.64
CA SER A 49 1.66 -3.49 -11.58
C SER A 49 2.31 -2.88 -10.33
N VAL A 50 2.08 -1.59 -10.08
CA VAL A 50 2.56 -0.95 -8.86
C VAL A 50 1.55 -1.18 -7.74
N VAL A 51 1.99 -1.74 -6.62
CA VAL A 51 1.15 -1.98 -5.43
C VAL A 51 1.76 -1.21 -4.26
N LEU A 52 0.96 -0.34 -3.66
CA LEU A 52 1.35 0.37 -2.44
C LEU A 52 1.05 -0.51 -1.22
N VAL A 53 1.98 -0.57 -0.29
CA VAL A 53 1.82 -1.32 0.97
C VAL A 53 2.08 -0.35 2.12
N THR A 54 1.11 -0.16 3.00
CA THR A 54 1.18 0.89 4.01
C THR A 54 0.45 0.53 5.30
N GLY A 55 0.85 1.16 6.41
CA GLY A 55 0.10 1.19 7.66
C GLY A 55 -1.08 2.18 7.66
N ARG A 56 -1.23 3.00 6.62
CA ARG A 56 -2.28 4.01 6.53
C ARG A 56 -3.68 3.40 6.55
N PRO A 57 -4.68 4.13 7.13
CA PRO A 57 -6.06 3.62 7.27
C PRO A 57 -6.79 3.55 5.93
N ALA A 58 -7.92 2.81 5.95
CA ALA A 58 -8.75 2.52 4.79
C ALA A 58 -9.13 3.73 3.92
N GLY A 59 -9.40 4.89 4.53
CA GLY A 59 -9.75 6.11 3.79
C GLY A 59 -8.63 6.61 2.87
N TRP A 60 -7.36 6.48 3.29
CA TRP A 60 -6.21 6.77 2.45
C TRP A 60 -6.10 5.77 1.30
N CYS A 61 -6.29 4.50 1.59
CA CYS A 61 -6.20 3.43 0.60
C CYS A 61 -7.27 3.56 -0.48
N ASP A 62 -8.50 3.95 -0.12
CA ASP A 62 -9.58 4.23 -1.06
C ASP A 62 -9.19 5.35 -2.03
N HIS A 63 -8.69 6.48 -1.50
CA HIS A 63 -8.24 7.60 -2.31
C HIS A 63 -7.11 7.21 -3.27
N LEU A 64 -6.06 6.55 -2.75
CA LEU A 64 -4.91 6.15 -3.54
C LEU A 64 -5.28 5.15 -4.65
N ALA A 65 -6.12 4.17 -4.33
CA ALA A 65 -6.57 3.18 -5.30
C ALA A 65 -7.39 3.80 -6.46
N ARG A 66 -8.13 4.86 -6.17
CA ARG A 66 -8.97 5.54 -7.19
C ARG A 66 -8.20 6.52 -8.07
N MET A 67 -7.20 7.20 -7.52
CA MET A 67 -6.61 8.36 -8.20
C MET A 67 -5.19 8.14 -8.69
N TRP A 68 -4.47 7.21 -8.11
CA TRP A 68 -3.08 6.98 -8.47
C TRP A 68 -2.95 5.87 -9.53
N PRO A 69 -1.89 5.90 -10.35
CA PRO A 69 -1.64 4.87 -11.36
C PRO A 69 -1.08 3.59 -10.73
N VAL A 70 -1.86 2.98 -9.84
CA VAL A 70 -1.49 1.79 -9.08
C VAL A 70 -2.45 0.65 -9.32
N ALA A 71 -1.97 -0.58 -9.28
CA ALA A 71 -2.78 -1.78 -9.42
C ALA A 71 -3.59 -2.07 -8.14
N GLY A 72 -3.08 -1.63 -7.00
CA GLY A 72 -3.77 -1.80 -5.73
C GLY A 72 -3.03 -1.13 -4.57
N VAL A 73 -3.70 -1.09 -3.44
CA VAL A 73 -3.18 -0.56 -2.17
C VAL A 73 -3.50 -1.54 -1.06
N VAL A 74 -2.47 -2.00 -0.37
CA VAL A 74 -2.60 -2.80 0.86
C VAL A 74 -2.44 -1.86 2.03
N GLY A 75 -3.43 -1.78 2.88
CA GLY A 75 -3.49 -0.85 4.02
C GLY A 75 -3.58 -1.54 5.37
N GLU A 76 -3.52 -0.73 6.42
CA GLU A 76 -3.65 -1.17 7.82
C GLU A 76 -2.75 -2.37 8.14
N ASN A 77 -1.49 -2.30 7.68
CA ASN A 77 -0.48 -3.36 7.87
C ASN A 77 -0.93 -4.74 7.32
N GLY A 78 -1.66 -4.76 6.21
CA GLY A 78 -2.13 -5.99 5.58
C GLY A 78 -3.56 -6.41 5.95
N ALA A 79 -4.28 -5.61 6.74
CA ALA A 79 -5.65 -5.94 7.13
C ALA A 79 -6.67 -5.76 6.00
N LEU A 80 -6.33 -4.96 5.00
CA LEU A 80 -7.18 -4.71 3.83
C LEU A 80 -6.36 -4.51 2.56
N ALA A 81 -6.99 -4.75 1.42
CA ALA A 81 -6.46 -4.37 0.12
C ALA A 81 -7.57 -3.81 -0.77
N PHE A 82 -7.28 -2.73 -1.47
CA PHE A 82 -8.20 -2.07 -2.39
C PHE A 82 -7.60 -1.98 -3.77
N ALA A 83 -8.40 -2.22 -4.81
CA ALA A 83 -7.99 -2.10 -6.21
C ALA A 83 -9.15 -1.63 -7.07
N MET A 84 -8.86 -0.90 -8.13
CA MET A 84 -9.86 -0.57 -9.15
C MET A 84 -9.93 -1.68 -10.20
N LYS A 85 -11.11 -2.22 -10.44
CA LYS A 85 -11.36 -3.21 -11.48
C LYS A 85 -12.64 -2.89 -12.23
N GLY A 86 -12.53 -2.72 -13.54
CA GLY A 86 -13.70 -2.37 -14.36
C GLY A 86 -14.42 -1.10 -13.90
N GLY A 87 -13.70 -0.09 -13.41
CA GLY A 87 -14.28 1.16 -12.90
C GLY A 87 -14.91 1.08 -11.51
N ARG A 88 -14.81 -0.07 -10.84
CA ARG A 88 -15.34 -0.27 -9.47
C ARG A 88 -14.21 -0.54 -8.50
N LEU A 89 -14.37 -0.05 -7.27
CA LEU A 89 -13.44 -0.35 -6.18
C LEU A 89 -13.76 -1.74 -5.61
N GLU A 90 -12.85 -2.66 -5.80
CA GLU A 90 -12.84 -3.95 -5.10
C GLU A 90 -12.16 -3.79 -3.75
N ARG A 91 -12.72 -4.41 -2.71
CA ARG A 91 -12.20 -4.41 -1.35
C ARG A 91 -12.02 -5.83 -0.87
N ILE A 92 -10.83 -6.12 -0.38
CA ILE A 92 -10.47 -7.41 0.23
C ILE A 92 -10.07 -7.11 1.67
N TYR A 93 -10.65 -7.84 2.61
CA TYR A 93 -10.33 -7.72 4.02
C TYR A 93 -9.71 -9.02 4.50
N SER A 94 -8.67 -8.90 5.33
CA SER A 94 -8.13 -10.06 6.04
C SER A 94 -9.18 -10.61 7.01
N PRO A 95 -9.32 -11.93 7.11
CA PRO A 95 -10.19 -12.53 8.11
C PRO A 95 -9.83 -12.05 9.51
N ARG A 96 -10.82 -11.62 10.27
CA ARG A 96 -10.60 -11.28 11.68
C ARG A 96 -10.74 -12.56 12.50
N PRO A 97 -9.87 -12.79 13.48
CA PRO A 97 -10.06 -13.89 14.43
C PRO A 97 -11.36 -13.75 15.19
N ASP A 98 -12.02 -14.88 15.50
CA ASP A 98 -13.22 -14.89 16.32
C ASP A 98 -12.98 -14.18 17.67
N GLY A 99 -13.93 -13.38 18.10
CA GLY A 99 -13.83 -12.60 19.34
C GLY A 99 -12.83 -11.43 19.30
N ALA A 100 -12.33 -11.02 18.11
CA ALA A 100 -11.39 -9.92 18.02
C ALA A 100 -11.98 -8.58 18.45
N ALA A 101 -13.24 -8.32 18.14
CA ALA A 101 -13.93 -7.07 18.51
C ALA A 101 -14.10 -6.99 20.04
N GLU A 102 -14.50 -8.07 20.67
CA GLU A 102 -14.67 -8.18 22.11
C GLU A 102 -13.32 -7.99 22.84
N ARG A 103 -12.26 -8.61 22.35
CA ARG A 103 -10.91 -8.43 22.92
C ARG A 103 -10.42 -7.00 22.81
N LEU A 104 -10.66 -6.34 21.68
CA LEU A 104 -10.28 -4.95 21.50
C LEU A 104 -11.07 -4.02 22.44
N GLU A 105 -12.35 -4.31 22.68
CA GLU A 105 -13.14 -3.52 23.62
C GLU A 105 -12.66 -3.71 25.07
N VAL A 106 -12.29 -4.93 25.47
CA VAL A 106 -11.67 -5.19 26.79
C VAL A 106 -10.38 -4.39 26.95
N ILE A 107 -9.47 -4.46 25.98
CA ILE A 107 -8.22 -3.71 26.00
C ILE A 107 -8.49 -2.20 26.08
N ARG A 108 -9.45 -1.71 25.29
CA ARG A 108 -9.84 -0.30 25.32
C ARG A 108 -10.29 0.14 26.71
N GLN A 109 -11.13 -0.65 27.36
CA GLN A 109 -11.62 -0.36 28.72
C GLN A 109 -10.49 -0.38 29.75
N GLU A 110 -9.59 -1.35 29.67
CA GLU A 110 -8.42 -1.43 30.55
C GLU A 110 -7.51 -0.21 30.41
N VAL A 111 -7.23 0.21 29.17
CA VAL A 111 -6.41 1.41 28.89
C VAL A 111 -7.07 2.67 29.41
N LEU A 112 -8.39 2.82 29.24
CA LEU A 112 -9.12 4.00 29.72
C LEU A 112 -9.22 4.05 31.26
N GLN A 113 -9.24 2.90 31.91
CA GLN A 113 -9.26 2.81 33.40
C GLN A 113 -7.86 3.00 34.02
N GLY A 114 -6.80 2.66 33.29
CA GLY A 114 -5.41 2.82 33.71
C GLY A 114 -4.84 4.23 33.53
N VAL A 115 -5.59 5.10 32.95
CA VAL A 115 -5.27 6.53 32.75
C VAL A 115 -6.06 7.40 33.74
#